data_dc57faf07aeb7eed3f5cf56d4f8bb0e6
#
_entry.id   dc57faf07aeb7eed3f5cf56d4f8bb0e6
#
_cell.length_a   1.000
_cell.length_b   1.000
_cell.length_c   1.000
_cell.angle_alpha   90.00
_cell.angle_beta   90.00
_cell.angle_gamma   90.00
#
_symmetry.space_group_name_H-M   'P 1'
#
loop_
_entity.id
_entity.type
_entity.pdbx_description
1 polymer ?
#
loop_
_entity_poly.entity_id
_entity_poly.type
_entity_poly.pdbx_seq_one_letter_code
_entity_poly.pdbx_strand_id
1 'polypeptide(L)'
;MAEALSERLKLPVISKDAIKELLFDNVGFKSREEKVNLGIAGMRIMYYAAGQLMKARLPFILENNFESSEHGIKDLIEKYRYSALTVTLTGDYRAIYRRFLERESSPGRHRGHVVNDCYPEKKENLLKTPKAKMISYDSFVRGIEQRGFDAFRVDGRQIKVDTTDFSKIDMEKLFSQIAEWKAEILDE
;
A
#
# COMPACT_ATOMS: atom_id res chain seq x y z
N MET A 1 0.36 9.22 -4.69
CA MET A 1 0.22 9.89 -3.36
C MET A 1 1.48 9.76 -2.53
N ALA A 2 1.92 8.57 -2.15
CA ALA A 2 3.12 8.39 -1.32
C ALA A 2 4.36 9.07 -1.91
N GLU A 3 4.62 8.93 -3.21
CA GLU A 3 5.70 9.62 -3.91
C GLU A 3 5.60 11.16 -3.81
N ALA A 4 4.40 11.72 -4.06
CA ALA A 4 4.19 13.17 -3.97
C ALA A 4 4.43 13.69 -2.54
N LEU A 5 4.02 12.92 -1.53
CA LEU A 5 4.32 13.23 -0.13
C LEU A 5 5.82 13.14 0.15
N SER A 6 6.49 12.10 -0.37
CA SER A 6 7.94 11.92 -0.24
C SER A 6 8.72 13.09 -0.82
N GLU A 7 8.39 13.48 -2.03
CA GLU A 7 9.05 14.60 -2.72
C GLU A 7 8.89 15.92 -1.96
N ARG A 8 7.68 16.20 -1.48
CA ARG A 8 7.38 17.44 -0.75
C ARG A 8 7.97 17.48 0.65
N LEU A 9 7.85 16.36 1.39
CA LEU A 9 8.27 16.26 2.78
C LEU A 9 9.74 15.85 2.95
N LYS A 10 10.39 15.42 1.86
CA LYS A 10 11.77 14.87 1.86
C LYS A 10 11.93 13.68 2.80
N LEU A 11 10.93 12.79 2.78
CA LEU A 11 10.91 11.59 3.60
C LEU A 11 11.04 10.32 2.74
N PRO A 12 11.77 9.30 3.21
CA PRO A 12 11.82 8.02 2.52
C PRO A 12 10.45 7.33 2.56
N VAL A 13 10.11 6.63 1.47
CA VAL A 13 8.94 5.76 1.39
C VAL A 13 9.37 4.31 1.52
N ILE A 14 8.67 3.57 2.38
CA ILE A 14 8.76 2.12 2.43
C ILE A 14 7.42 1.57 1.92
N SER A 15 7.41 1.05 0.69
CA SER A 15 6.24 0.47 0.05
C SER A 15 6.29 -1.05 0.10
N LYS A 16 5.22 -1.67 0.61
CA LYS A 16 5.10 -3.13 0.60
C LYS A 16 5.08 -3.69 -0.82
N ASP A 17 4.36 -3.02 -1.74
CA ASP A 17 4.26 -3.52 -3.11
C ASP A 17 5.61 -3.43 -3.83
N ALA A 18 6.41 -2.37 -3.63
CA ALA A 18 7.76 -2.26 -4.15
C ALA A 18 8.68 -3.39 -3.63
N ILE A 19 8.64 -3.66 -2.31
CA ILE A 19 9.40 -4.79 -1.72
C ILE A 19 8.95 -6.12 -2.33
N LYS A 20 7.65 -6.30 -2.52
CA LYS A 20 7.08 -7.52 -3.09
C LYS A 20 7.47 -7.73 -4.55
N GLU A 21 7.56 -6.65 -5.34
CA GLU A 21 8.05 -6.69 -6.72
C GLU A 21 9.52 -7.12 -6.77
N LEU A 22 10.36 -6.57 -5.90
CA LEU A 22 11.76 -7.04 -5.76
C LEU A 22 11.84 -8.52 -5.39
N LEU A 23 10.97 -9.01 -4.51
CA LEU A 23 10.92 -10.43 -4.16
C LEU A 23 10.46 -11.29 -5.35
N PHE A 24 9.52 -10.83 -6.14
CA PHE A 24 9.09 -11.51 -7.35
C PHE A 24 10.24 -11.62 -8.37
N ASP A 25 10.98 -10.54 -8.60
CA ASP A 25 12.06 -10.52 -9.59
C ASP A 25 13.26 -11.35 -9.17
N ASN A 26 13.60 -11.36 -7.87
CA ASN A 26 14.84 -12.02 -7.40
C ASN A 26 14.62 -13.45 -6.91
N VAL A 27 13.41 -13.79 -6.44
CA VAL A 27 13.07 -15.11 -5.89
C VAL A 27 12.14 -15.86 -6.84
N GLY A 28 11.13 -15.17 -7.36
CA GLY A 28 10.06 -15.78 -8.16
C GLY A 28 9.11 -16.65 -7.33
N PHE A 29 8.13 -17.26 -8.00
CA PHE A 29 7.22 -18.24 -7.39
C PHE A 29 6.70 -19.24 -8.45
N LYS A 30 6.30 -20.42 -7.98
CA LYS A 30 5.80 -21.53 -8.82
C LYS A 30 4.38 -21.97 -8.43
N SER A 31 3.78 -21.29 -7.46
CA SER A 31 2.42 -21.56 -7.00
C SER A 31 1.79 -20.33 -6.36
N ARG A 32 0.46 -20.36 -6.22
CA ARG A 32 -0.29 -19.34 -5.49
C ARG A 32 0.15 -19.24 -4.03
N GLU A 33 0.48 -20.36 -3.41
CA GLU A 33 0.96 -20.43 -2.02
C GLU A 33 2.31 -19.72 -1.87
N GLU A 34 3.26 -20.01 -2.74
CA GLU A 34 4.56 -19.33 -2.74
C GLU A 34 4.41 -17.81 -2.95
N LYS A 35 3.52 -17.40 -3.88
CA LYS A 35 3.19 -15.98 -4.08
C LYS A 35 2.67 -15.31 -2.80
N VAL A 36 1.81 -15.99 -2.05
CA VAL A 36 1.28 -15.50 -0.77
C VAL A 36 2.41 -15.40 0.27
N ASN A 37 3.28 -16.41 0.34
CA ASN A 37 4.43 -16.43 1.26
C ASN A 37 5.41 -15.27 0.98
N LEU A 38 5.65 -14.94 -0.31
CA LEU A 38 6.42 -13.74 -0.67
C LEU A 38 5.71 -12.45 -0.24
N GLY A 39 4.39 -12.39 -0.30
CA GLY A 39 3.61 -11.27 0.22
C GLY A 39 3.75 -11.09 1.73
N ILE A 40 3.78 -12.20 2.49
CA ILE A 40 4.02 -12.21 3.94
C ILE A 40 5.47 -11.79 4.23
N ALA A 41 6.44 -12.31 3.48
CA ALA A 41 7.84 -11.91 3.61
C ALA A 41 8.02 -10.40 3.35
N GLY A 42 7.39 -9.86 2.30
CA GLY A 42 7.40 -8.43 1.99
C GLY A 42 6.85 -7.57 3.13
N MET A 43 5.77 -8.03 3.79
CA MET A 43 5.23 -7.35 4.98
C MET A 43 6.23 -7.35 6.14
N ARG A 44 6.87 -8.48 6.41
CA ARG A 44 7.86 -8.61 7.49
C ARG A 44 9.11 -7.74 7.22
N ILE A 45 9.57 -7.68 5.98
CA ILE A 45 10.69 -6.81 5.57
C ILE A 45 10.30 -5.33 5.77
N MET A 46 9.09 -4.94 5.34
CA MET A 46 8.57 -3.59 5.54
C MET A 46 8.57 -3.20 7.02
N TYR A 47 8.07 -4.07 7.91
CA TYR A 47 8.05 -3.79 9.35
C TYR A 47 9.45 -3.79 9.97
N TYR A 48 10.35 -4.66 9.51
CA TYR A 48 11.74 -4.62 9.94
C TYR A 48 12.39 -3.28 9.60
N ALA A 49 12.24 -2.82 8.36
CA ALA A 49 12.79 -1.53 7.93
C ALA A 49 12.18 -0.35 8.70
N ALA A 50 10.84 -0.34 8.86
CA ALA A 50 10.14 0.65 9.67
C ALA A 50 10.67 0.69 11.11
N GLY A 51 10.85 -0.48 11.73
CA GLY A 51 11.41 -0.60 13.08
C GLY A 51 12.83 -0.05 13.20
N GLN A 52 13.68 -0.20 12.16
CA GLN A 52 15.03 0.39 12.18
C GLN A 52 14.96 1.93 12.13
N LEU A 53 14.08 2.50 11.29
CA LEU A 53 13.90 3.94 11.21
C LEU A 53 13.31 4.50 12.52
N MET A 54 12.31 3.83 13.09
CA MET A 54 11.75 4.21 14.39
C MET A 54 12.78 4.18 15.51
N LYS A 55 13.63 3.15 15.56
CA LYS A 55 14.74 3.06 16.50
C LYS A 55 15.71 4.22 16.35
N ALA A 56 15.99 4.65 15.14
CA ALA A 56 16.86 5.78 14.84
C ALA A 56 16.18 7.16 14.97
N ARG A 57 14.89 7.20 15.31
CA ARG A 57 14.07 8.44 15.37
C ARG A 57 14.01 9.20 14.04
N LEU A 58 14.04 8.47 12.93
CA LEU A 58 13.97 9.06 11.59
C LEU A 58 12.53 9.01 11.06
N PRO A 59 11.96 10.12 10.61
CA PRO A 59 10.64 10.15 10.02
C PRO A 59 10.63 9.46 8.64
N PHE A 60 9.52 8.82 8.31
CA PHE A 60 9.34 8.10 7.04
C PHE A 60 7.86 7.97 6.68
N ILE A 61 7.59 7.55 5.46
CA ILE A 61 6.27 7.21 4.95
C ILE A 61 6.21 5.68 4.79
N LEU A 62 5.16 5.07 5.33
CA LEU A 62 4.87 3.66 5.16
C LEU A 62 3.64 3.50 4.28
N GLU A 63 3.77 2.77 3.16
CA GLU A 63 2.71 2.61 2.17
C GLU A 63 2.30 1.16 2.03
N ASN A 64 1.01 0.90 2.28
CA ASN A 64 0.38 -0.41 2.14
C ASN A 64 -1.16 -0.29 2.15
N ASN A 65 -1.84 -1.33 1.67
CA ASN A 65 -3.23 -1.58 1.98
C ASN A 65 -3.33 -2.25 3.35
N PHE A 66 -3.36 -1.46 4.41
CA PHE A 66 -3.50 -1.99 5.76
C PHE A 66 -4.94 -2.46 6.01
N GLU A 67 -5.07 -3.67 6.52
CA GLU A 67 -6.36 -4.23 6.95
C GLU A 67 -6.71 -3.75 8.36
N SER A 68 -7.99 -3.66 8.69
CA SER A 68 -8.43 -3.21 10.03
C SER A 68 -7.89 -4.08 11.17
N SER A 69 -7.65 -5.36 10.89
CA SER A 69 -7.05 -6.34 11.83
C SER A 69 -5.53 -6.29 11.92
N GLU A 70 -4.87 -5.39 11.18
CA GLU A 70 -3.41 -5.31 11.16
C GLU A 70 -2.87 -4.70 12.45
N HIS A 71 -2.02 -5.45 13.17
CA HIS A 71 -1.43 -5.04 14.44
C HIS A 71 0.06 -4.71 14.34
N GLY A 72 0.78 -5.27 13.37
CA GLY A 72 2.23 -5.18 13.33
C GLY A 72 2.80 -3.77 13.32
N ILE A 73 2.15 -2.82 12.63
CA ILE A 73 2.59 -1.41 12.70
C ILE A 73 2.21 -0.75 14.02
N LYS A 74 1.06 -1.09 14.59
CA LYS A 74 0.61 -0.54 15.89
C LYS A 74 1.56 -0.95 17.00
N ASP A 75 1.96 -2.24 17.02
CA ASP A 75 2.94 -2.77 17.99
C ASP A 75 4.29 -2.04 17.88
N LEU A 76 4.72 -1.70 16.68
CA LEU A 76 5.96 -0.92 16.48
C LEU A 76 5.82 0.52 16.97
N ILE A 77 4.70 1.19 16.69
CA ILE A 77 4.42 2.56 17.15
C ILE A 77 4.43 2.60 18.68
N GLU A 78 3.75 1.67 19.34
CA GLU A 78 3.73 1.54 20.79
C GLU A 78 5.13 1.29 21.35
N LYS A 79 5.81 0.25 20.82
CA LYS A 79 7.16 -0.15 21.26
C LYS A 79 8.17 0.99 21.20
N TYR A 80 8.14 1.78 20.14
CA TYR A 80 9.11 2.86 19.95
C TYR A 80 8.58 4.24 20.38
N ARG A 81 7.34 4.31 20.89
CA ARG A 81 6.64 5.56 21.25
C ARG A 81 6.75 6.56 20.09
N TYR A 82 6.25 6.15 18.93
CA TYR A 82 6.38 6.88 17.69
C TYR A 82 5.05 7.55 17.33
N SER A 83 5.07 8.86 17.07
CA SER A 83 3.88 9.56 16.60
C SER A 83 3.59 9.23 15.16
N ALA A 84 2.34 8.94 14.82
CA ALA A 84 1.95 8.54 13.48
C ALA A 84 0.67 9.23 13.02
N LEU A 85 0.62 9.55 11.72
CA LEU A 85 -0.54 10.09 11.03
C LEU A 85 -1.00 9.09 9.97
N THR A 86 -2.29 8.75 9.96
CA THR A 86 -2.87 7.92 8.92
C THR A 86 -3.48 8.78 7.82
N VAL A 87 -2.98 8.65 6.59
CA VAL A 87 -3.63 9.23 5.40
C VAL A 87 -4.35 8.11 4.67
N THR A 88 -5.69 8.12 4.73
CA THR A 88 -6.54 7.11 4.10
C THR A 88 -7.07 7.62 2.77
N LEU A 89 -6.77 6.90 1.69
CA LEU A 89 -7.32 7.18 0.37
C LEU A 89 -8.68 6.49 0.25
N THR A 90 -9.72 7.28 0.06
CA THR A 90 -11.11 6.83 -0.11
C THR A 90 -11.63 7.20 -1.50
N GLY A 91 -12.88 6.88 -1.81
CA GLY A 91 -13.53 7.32 -3.03
C GLY A 91 -14.71 6.44 -3.42
N ASP A 92 -15.39 6.82 -4.49
CA ASP A 92 -16.44 6.01 -5.09
C ASP A 92 -15.90 4.66 -5.56
N TYR A 93 -16.52 3.56 -5.12
CA TYR A 93 -16.03 2.22 -5.43
C TYR A 93 -16.08 1.88 -6.92
N ARG A 94 -16.99 2.48 -7.71
CA ARG A 94 -17.04 2.26 -9.16
C ARG A 94 -15.86 2.95 -9.84
N ALA A 95 -15.50 4.15 -9.38
CA ALA A 95 -14.34 4.88 -9.88
C ALA A 95 -13.04 4.14 -9.54
N ILE A 96 -12.91 3.64 -8.30
CA ILE A 96 -11.74 2.86 -7.86
C ILE A 96 -11.65 1.54 -8.65
N TYR A 97 -12.78 0.83 -8.82
CA TYR A 97 -12.82 -0.43 -9.57
C TYR A 97 -12.42 -0.25 -11.04
N ARG A 98 -12.90 0.81 -11.70
CA ARG A 98 -12.50 1.12 -13.08
C ARG A 98 -10.98 1.31 -13.18
N ARG A 99 -10.38 2.12 -12.31
CA ARG A 99 -8.92 2.32 -12.25
C ARG A 99 -8.16 1.03 -11.92
N PHE A 100 -8.72 0.19 -11.05
CA PHE A 100 -8.17 -1.13 -10.79
C PHE A 100 -8.10 -1.97 -12.07
N LEU A 101 -9.18 -2.05 -12.84
CA LEU A 101 -9.21 -2.78 -14.10
C LEU A 101 -8.21 -2.24 -15.14
N GLU A 102 -8.15 -0.92 -15.27
CA GLU A 102 -7.20 -0.23 -16.16
C GLU A 102 -5.76 -0.54 -15.77
N ARG A 103 -5.44 -0.46 -14.49
CA ARG A 103 -4.11 -0.79 -13.96
C ARG A 103 -3.73 -2.25 -14.18
N GLU A 104 -4.62 -3.20 -13.89
CA GLU A 104 -4.35 -4.63 -14.07
C GLU A 104 -4.15 -5.01 -15.55
N SER A 105 -4.69 -4.20 -16.47
CA SER A 105 -4.54 -4.36 -17.91
C SER A 105 -3.36 -3.56 -18.48
N SER A 106 -2.73 -2.71 -17.69
CA SER A 106 -1.64 -1.84 -18.13
C SER A 106 -0.36 -2.61 -18.40
N PRO A 107 0.37 -2.33 -19.49
CA PRO A 107 1.69 -2.89 -19.74
C PRO A 107 2.73 -2.58 -18.65
N GLY A 108 2.54 -1.46 -17.93
CA GLY A 108 3.41 -1.06 -16.81
C GLY A 108 3.12 -1.80 -15.51
N ARG A 109 2.06 -2.61 -15.42
CA ARG A 109 1.77 -3.39 -14.21
C ARG A 109 2.76 -4.55 -14.07
N HIS A 110 3.44 -4.60 -12.94
CA HIS A 110 4.38 -5.69 -12.65
C HIS A 110 3.69 -7.05 -12.76
N ARG A 111 4.23 -7.94 -13.59
CA ARG A 111 3.61 -9.23 -13.94
C ARG A 111 3.40 -10.14 -12.74
N GLY A 112 4.30 -10.11 -11.76
CA GLY A 112 4.15 -10.86 -10.51
C GLY A 112 2.86 -10.55 -9.73
N HIS A 113 2.25 -9.38 -9.92
CA HIS A 113 0.93 -9.09 -9.34
C HIS A 113 -0.20 -9.78 -10.09
N VAL A 114 -0.10 -9.85 -11.42
CA VAL A 114 -1.17 -10.32 -12.31
C VAL A 114 -1.26 -11.84 -12.34
N VAL A 115 -0.11 -12.54 -12.45
CA VAL A 115 -0.08 -14.00 -12.50
C VAL A 115 -0.19 -14.62 -11.11
N ASN A 116 -0.75 -15.84 -11.03
CA ASN A 116 -0.97 -16.51 -9.75
C ASN A 116 -0.29 -17.88 -9.64
N ASP A 117 0.15 -18.44 -10.76
CA ASP A 117 0.66 -19.79 -10.87
C ASP A 117 2.20 -19.83 -10.93
N CYS A 118 2.80 -18.92 -11.67
CA CYS A 118 4.27 -18.92 -11.86
C CYS A 118 4.78 -17.54 -12.25
N TYR A 119 5.90 -17.11 -11.64
CA TYR A 119 6.66 -15.94 -12.07
C TYR A 119 8.17 -16.19 -11.81
N PRO A 120 9.10 -15.94 -12.73
CA PRO A 120 8.84 -15.47 -14.11
C PRO A 120 8.00 -16.47 -14.93
N GLU A 121 7.17 -15.92 -15.79
CA GLU A 121 6.32 -16.74 -16.68
C GLU A 121 7.18 -17.52 -17.69
N LYS A 122 6.85 -18.80 -17.91
CA LYS A 122 7.49 -19.58 -18.97
C LYS A 122 7.10 -19.02 -20.34
N LYS A 123 8.05 -18.97 -21.28
CA LYS A 123 7.84 -18.44 -22.65
C LYS A 123 6.60 -19.04 -23.35
N GLU A 124 6.31 -20.32 -23.11
CA GLU A 124 5.15 -21.04 -23.64
C GLU A 124 3.81 -20.50 -23.11
N ASN A 125 3.80 -19.90 -21.92
CA ASN A 125 2.62 -19.34 -21.29
C ASN A 125 2.37 -17.87 -21.67
N LEU A 126 3.39 -17.15 -22.13
CA LEU A 126 3.25 -15.76 -22.61
C LEU A 126 2.31 -15.65 -23.83
N LEU A 127 2.27 -16.71 -24.65
CA LEU A 127 1.35 -16.80 -25.82
C LEU A 127 -0.07 -17.26 -25.43
N LYS A 128 -0.22 -17.81 -24.24
CA LYS A 128 -1.49 -18.39 -23.75
C LYS A 128 -2.05 -17.61 -22.57
N THR A 129 -1.59 -16.36 -22.33
CA THR A 129 -2.04 -15.63 -21.15
C THR A 129 -3.57 -15.62 -21.13
N PRO A 130 -4.25 -16.42 -20.29
CA PRO A 130 -5.66 -16.23 -20.06
C PRO A 130 -5.78 -14.79 -19.56
N LYS A 131 -6.68 -13.99 -20.15
CA LYS A 131 -7.10 -12.74 -19.52
C LYS A 131 -7.32 -13.09 -18.05
N ALA A 132 -6.46 -12.59 -17.16
CA ALA A 132 -6.62 -12.84 -15.74
C ALA A 132 -8.10 -12.66 -15.44
N LYS A 133 -8.73 -13.69 -14.84
CA LYS A 133 -10.18 -13.64 -14.60
C LYS A 133 -10.43 -12.45 -13.69
N MET A 134 -10.78 -11.34 -14.31
CA MET A 134 -10.95 -10.08 -13.60
C MET A 134 -12.03 -10.29 -12.56
N ILE A 135 -11.76 -9.91 -11.33
CA ILE A 135 -12.77 -10.02 -10.26
C ILE A 135 -13.99 -9.19 -10.62
N SER A 136 -15.17 -9.64 -10.28
CA SER A 136 -16.40 -8.85 -10.47
C SER A 136 -16.40 -7.64 -9.53
N TYR A 137 -17.19 -6.61 -9.89
CA TYR A 137 -17.38 -5.44 -9.05
C TYR A 137 -17.80 -5.81 -7.62
N ASP A 138 -18.80 -6.70 -7.48
CA ASP A 138 -19.29 -7.13 -6.16
C ASP A 138 -18.22 -7.86 -5.34
N SER A 139 -17.38 -8.68 -5.99
CA SER A 139 -16.28 -9.35 -5.31
C SER A 139 -15.18 -8.35 -4.91
N PHE A 140 -14.94 -7.32 -5.71
CA PHE A 140 -14.02 -6.25 -5.42
C PHE A 140 -14.47 -5.44 -4.18
N VAL A 141 -15.72 -4.97 -4.17
CA VAL A 141 -16.30 -4.21 -3.05
C VAL A 141 -16.28 -5.04 -1.78
N ARG A 142 -16.79 -6.27 -1.85
CA ARG A 142 -16.78 -7.20 -0.72
C ARG A 142 -15.39 -7.42 -0.15
N GLY A 143 -14.37 -7.51 -1.02
CA GLY A 143 -12.98 -7.66 -0.59
C GLY A 143 -12.45 -6.43 0.15
N ILE A 144 -12.87 -5.22 -0.18
CA ILE A 144 -12.51 -3.98 0.53
C ILE A 144 -13.20 -3.97 1.91
N GLU A 145 -14.52 -4.22 1.93
CA GLU A 145 -15.33 -4.17 3.16
C GLU A 145 -14.88 -5.23 4.18
N GLN A 146 -14.68 -6.47 3.75
CA GLN A 146 -14.25 -7.57 4.63
C GLN A 146 -12.88 -7.33 5.25
N ARG A 147 -11.96 -6.70 4.53
CA ARG A 147 -10.62 -6.37 5.03
C ARG A 147 -10.58 -5.06 5.81
N GLY A 148 -11.62 -4.24 5.68
CA GLY A 148 -11.77 -3.01 6.45
C GLY A 148 -10.67 -1.99 6.17
N PHE A 149 -10.24 -1.84 4.92
CA PHE A 149 -9.19 -0.87 4.56
C PHE A 149 -9.55 0.55 4.97
N ASP A 150 -10.83 0.94 4.81
CA ASP A 150 -11.32 2.28 5.17
C ASP A 150 -11.39 2.50 6.68
N ALA A 151 -11.37 1.42 7.46
CA ALA A 151 -11.43 1.43 8.92
C ALA A 151 -10.05 1.37 9.59
N PHE A 152 -8.99 1.05 8.83
CA PHE A 152 -7.65 1.02 9.39
C PHE A 152 -7.22 2.43 9.81
N ARG A 153 -6.72 2.53 11.02
CA ARG A 153 -6.02 3.70 11.54
C ARG A 153 -5.08 3.28 12.66
N VAL A 154 -4.01 4.02 12.82
CA VAL A 154 -3.20 4.00 14.03
C VAL A 154 -3.77 5.00 15.04
N ASP A 155 -3.38 4.91 16.30
CA ASP A 155 -3.77 5.92 17.28
C ASP A 155 -3.24 7.30 16.88
N GLY A 156 -4.10 8.32 17.04
CA GLY A 156 -3.79 9.67 16.62
C GLY A 156 -4.68 10.17 15.48
N ARG A 157 -4.16 11.14 14.74
CA ARG A 157 -4.90 11.86 13.69
C ARG A 157 -5.02 11.02 12.41
N GLN A 158 -6.20 11.06 11.79
CA GLN A 158 -6.45 10.50 10.48
C GLN A 158 -6.89 11.60 9.51
N ILE A 159 -6.32 11.60 8.31
CA ILE A 159 -6.76 12.43 7.19
C ILE A 159 -7.34 11.50 6.12
N LYS A 160 -8.59 11.76 5.70
CA LYS A 160 -9.22 11.06 4.59
C LYS A 160 -9.13 11.91 3.33
N VAL A 161 -8.62 11.32 2.25
CA VAL A 161 -8.49 11.95 0.93
C VAL A 161 -9.42 11.23 -0.04
N ASP A 162 -10.40 11.95 -0.57
CA ASP A 162 -11.26 11.41 -1.63
C ASP A 162 -10.48 11.37 -2.96
N THR A 163 -10.33 10.19 -3.49
CA THR A 163 -9.64 9.90 -4.75
C THR A 163 -10.61 9.52 -5.88
N THR A 164 -11.89 9.80 -5.73
CA THR A 164 -12.88 9.54 -6.80
C THR A 164 -12.45 10.17 -8.12
N ASP A 165 -11.97 11.40 -8.05
CA ASP A 165 -11.38 12.15 -9.15
C ASP A 165 -10.04 12.73 -8.72
N PHE A 166 -8.94 12.20 -9.24
CA PHE A 166 -7.59 12.66 -8.88
C PHE A 166 -7.32 14.13 -9.23
N SER A 167 -8.00 14.67 -10.23
CA SER A 167 -7.83 16.08 -10.61
C SER A 167 -8.41 17.07 -9.59
N LYS A 168 -9.24 16.58 -8.67
CA LYS A 168 -9.88 17.37 -7.62
C LYS A 168 -9.20 17.24 -6.25
N ILE A 169 -8.11 16.49 -6.16
CA ILE A 169 -7.37 16.36 -4.92
C ILE A 169 -6.65 17.67 -4.62
N ASP A 170 -7.01 18.31 -3.51
CA ASP A 170 -6.32 19.48 -2.99
C ASP A 170 -5.07 19.05 -2.22
N MET A 171 -3.95 18.97 -2.93
CA MET A 171 -2.67 18.58 -2.35
C MET A 171 -2.13 19.62 -1.36
N GLU A 172 -2.37 20.92 -1.59
CA GLU A 172 -1.90 21.96 -0.67
C GLU A 172 -2.65 21.89 0.67
N LYS A 173 -3.95 21.63 0.63
CA LYS A 173 -4.72 21.38 1.85
C LYS A 173 -4.19 20.16 2.62
N LEU A 174 -3.88 19.07 1.91
CA LEU A 174 -3.29 17.87 2.54
C LEU A 174 -1.93 18.19 3.19
N PHE A 175 -1.08 18.93 2.51
CA PHE A 175 0.21 19.36 3.07
C PHE A 175 0.06 20.26 4.29
N SER A 176 -0.89 21.20 4.27
CA SER A 176 -1.18 22.07 5.42
C SER A 176 -1.62 21.24 6.63
N GLN A 177 -2.52 20.27 6.44
CA GLN A 177 -2.99 19.40 7.52
C GLN A 177 -1.86 18.52 8.10
N ILE A 178 -0.94 18.06 7.27
CA ILE A 178 0.24 17.30 7.73
C ILE A 178 1.19 18.22 8.51
N ALA A 179 1.39 19.46 8.05
CA ALA A 179 2.25 20.44 8.73
C ALA A 179 1.66 20.83 10.10
N GLU A 180 0.36 21.05 10.19
CA GLU A 180 -0.35 21.31 11.46
C GLU A 180 -0.12 20.16 12.44
N TRP A 181 -0.37 18.91 12.01
CA TRP A 181 -0.16 17.75 12.86
C TRP A 181 1.31 17.64 13.33
N LYS A 182 2.25 17.92 12.43
CA LYS A 182 3.68 17.88 12.77
C LYS A 182 4.04 18.93 13.82
N ALA A 183 3.44 20.13 13.76
CA ALA A 183 3.64 21.16 14.76
C ALA A 183 3.07 20.73 16.13
N GLU A 184 1.85 20.18 16.14
CA GLU A 184 1.21 19.69 17.37
C GLU A 184 2.10 18.69 18.14
N ILE A 185 2.72 17.70 17.43
CA ILE A 185 3.55 16.67 18.09
C ILE A 185 4.96 17.15 18.50
N LEU A 186 5.39 18.33 18.06
CA LEU A 186 6.66 18.91 18.47
C LEU A 186 6.52 19.80 19.72
N ASP A 187 5.29 20.21 20.02
CA ASP A 187 4.95 21.03 21.19
C ASP A 187 4.59 20.19 22.42
N GLU A 188 4.41 18.85 22.26
CA GLU A 188 4.21 17.87 23.33
C GLU A 188 5.55 17.26 23.81
#